data_2e7f9788a133bdadd77fd9d69e5960b0
#
_entry.id   2e7f9788a133bdadd77fd9d69e5960b0
#
_cell.length_a   1.000
_cell.length_b   1.000
_cell.length_c   1.000
_cell.angle_alpha   90.00
_cell.angle_beta   90.00
_cell.angle_gamma   90.00
#
_symmetry.space_group_name_H-M   'P 1'
#
loop_
_entity.id
_entity.type
_entity.pdbx_description
1 polymer ?
#
loop_
_entity_poly.entity_id
_entity_poly.type
_entity_poly.pdbx_seq_one_letter_code
_entity_poly.pdbx_strand_id
1 'polypeptide(L)'
;MILILIFLLPCSFINAQDKAFEPKITLKWAPTGLFLGNASFQAEYSLLTKSSLTAKIGVPVGWTHDANFDGHKVDMQMKAVSFLAGFRRYLSKHVLRGFYIEPFFTYVHHTSDGTGEGELDGQPVTMDFTNAYNGVGLGVQLGAQFILAKRLVIDLFFLGPQLTSSTNNFRAIDPYNSRAWTTIQADEAEQDIKDFLNQFPFIRNKVNVRVDNMNRTVTADFSGPLMGVRFGVSIGIAL
;
A
#
# COMPACT_ATOMS: atom_id res chain seq x y z
N MET A 1 0.25 -0.17 -26.04
CA MET A 1 1.57 -0.77 -26.39
C MET A 1 2.64 0.09 -25.74
N ILE A 2 3.04 -0.28 -24.51
CA ILE A 2 4.02 0.49 -23.71
C ILE A 2 5.40 -0.10 -23.99
N LEU A 3 6.27 0.73 -24.54
CA LEU A 3 7.64 0.38 -24.91
C LEU A 3 8.52 0.45 -23.64
N ILE A 4 8.93 -0.71 -23.12
CA ILE A 4 9.91 -0.79 -22.03
C ILE A 4 11.29 -0.62 -22.61
N LEU A 5 11.87 0.58 -22.42
CA LEU A 5 13.24 0.88 -22.81
C LEU A 5 14.19 0.35 -21.73
N ILE A 6 14.80 -0.81 -21.97
CA ILE A 6 15.85 -1.38 -21.10
C ILE A 6 17.15 -0.65 -21.41
N PHE A 7 17.59 0.25 -20.52
CA PHE A 7 18.92 0.85 -20.58
C PHE A 7 19.95 -0.17 -20.05
N LEU A 8 20.67 -0.81 -20.97
CA LEU A 8 21.90 -1.54 -20.67
C LEU A 8 23.04 -0.54 -20.51
N LEU A 9 23.36 -0.15 -19.29
CA LEU A 9 24.57 0.60 -18.97
C LEU A 9 25.76 -0.39 -18.83
N PRO A 10 26.86 -0.18 -19.57
CA PRO A 10 28.06 -0.97 -19.39
C PRO A 10 28.71 -0.60 -18.04
N CYS A 11 28.72 -1.52 -17.09
CA CYS A 11 29.48 -1.40 -15.85
C CYS A 11 30.97 -1.55 -16.12
N SER A 12 31.68 -0.47 -16.35
CA SER A 12 33.14 -0.42 -16.31
C SER A 12 33.58 -0.54 -14.85
N PHE A 13 34.16 -1.68 -14.47
CA PHE A 13 34.72 -1.88 -13.13
C PHE A 13 36.03 -1.09 -13.00
N ILE A 14 35.98 0.03 -12.28
CA ILE A 14 37.15 0.76 -11.83
C ILE A 14 37.67 0.04 -10.58
N ASN A 15 38.76 -0.72 -10.72
CA ASN A 15 39.50 -1.28 -9.60
C ASN A 15 40.33 -0.18 -8.95
N ALA A 16 39.81 0.48 -7.92
CA ALA A 16 40.58 1.25 -6.99
C ALA A 16 40.75 0.43 -5.71
N GLN A 17 41.98 0.03 -5.40
CA GLN A 17 42.37 -0.59 -4.11
C GLN A 17 42.36 0.48 -2.99
N ASP A 18 41.20 0.98 -2.64
CA ASP A 18 40.95 1.66 -1.37
C ASP A 18 40.39 0.65 -0.37
N LYS A 19 40.76 0.76 0.92
CA LYS A 19 40.10 0.01 1.99
C LYS A 19 38.60 -0.04 1.72
N ALA A 20 38.10 -1.23 1.43
CA ALA A 20 36.73 -1.39 0.99
C ALA A 20 35.82 -0.78 2.07
N PHE A 21 35.08 0.27 1.71
CA PHE A 21 34.06 0.83 2.58
C PHE A 21 32.98 -0.26 2.75
N GLU A 22 32.94 -0.84 3.95
CA GLU A 22 31.94 -1.83 4.35
C GLU A 22 30.89 -1.16 5.24
N PRO A 23 29.80 -0.69 4.67
CA PRO A 23 28.75 -0.04 5.44
C PRO A 23 28.10 -1.04 6.39
N LYS A 24 27.72 -0.54 7.58
CA LYS A 24 26.97 -1.33 8.56
C LYS A 24 25.49 -0.96 8.60
N ILE A 25 25.16 0.22 8.15
CA ILE A 25 23.79 0.77 8.19
C ILE A 25 23.44 1.30 6.81
N THR A 26 22.19 1.14 6.40
CA THR A 26 21.61 1.92 5.31
C THR A 26 20.35 2.61 5.77
N LEU A 27 20.18 3.88 5.36
CA LEU A 27 18.96 4.64 5.56
C LEU A 27 18.35 4.92 4.18
N LYS A 28 17.07 4.57 4.02
CA LYS A 28 16.39 4.60 2.73
C LYS A 28 15.03 5.27 2.84
N TRP A 29 14.63 5.94 1.80
CA TRP A 29 13.29 6.44 1.57
C TRP A 29 12.62 5.63 0.46
N ALA A 30 11.36 5.25 0.64
CA ALA A 30 10.57 4.52 -0.34
C ALA A 30 9.46 5.44 -0.91
N PRO A 31 9.66 6.02 -2.09
CA PRO A 31 8.69 6.94 -2.71
C PRO A 31 7.34 6.29 -3.02
N THR A 32 7.32 4.98 -3.22
CA THR A 32 6.08 4.23 -3.49
C THR A 32 5.03 4.34 -2.37
N GLY A 33 5.45 4.68 -1.15
CA GLY A 33 4.52 4.94 -0.04
C GLY A 33 3.63 6.16 -0.25
N LEU A 34 4.09 7.15 -1.01
CA LEU A 34 3.32 8.38 -1.29
C LEU A 34 1.99 8.09 -1.98
N PHE A 35 1.96 7.11 -2.89
CA PHE A 35 0.71 6.69 -3.55
C PHE A 35 -0.34 6.12 -2.59
N LEU A 36 0.09 5.71 -1.38
CA LEU A 36 -0.77 5.17 -0.33
C LEU A 36 -0.98 6.17 0.82
N GLY A 37 -0.65 7.46 0.61
CA GLY A 37 -0.80 8.50 1.62
C GLY A 37 0.19 8.39 2.78
N ASN A 38 1.40 7.82 2.54
CA ASN A 38 2.46 7.80 3.54
C ASN A 38 3.85 8.09 2.96
N ALA A 39 4.70 8.75 3.75
CA ALA A 39 6.14 8.83 3.50
C ALA A 39 6.83 7.70 4.27
N SER A 40 7.47 6.79 3.54
CA SER A 40 8.07 5.59 4.12
C SER A 40 9.60 5.69 4.22
N PHE A 41 10.13 5.48 5.41
CA PHE A 41 11.57 5.46 5.70
C PHE A 41 11.97 4.09 6.23
N GLN A 42 13.11 3.60 5.79
CA GLN A 42 13.64 2.30 6.16
C GLN A 42 15.07 2.43 6.66
N ALA A 43 15.35 1.79 7.78
CA ALA A 43 16.68 1.53 8.28
C ALA A 43 17.01 0.05 8.10
N GLU A 44 18.24 -0.26 7.76
CA GLU A 44 18.75 -1.61 7.69
C GLU A 44 20.11 -1.69 8.36
N TYR A 45 20.29 -2.66 9.25
CA TYR A 45 21.51 -2.88 10.02
C TYR A 45 22.11 -4.23 9.70
N SER A 46 23.41 -4.25 9.31
CA SER A 46 24.17 -5.46 9.07
C SER A 46 24.43 -6.19 10.39
N LEU A 47 23.85 -7.37 10.53
CA LEU A 47 23.98 -8.19 11.74
C LEU A 47 25.12 -9.22 11.62
N LEU A 48 25.20 -9.87 10.46
CA LEU A 48 26.15 -10.93 10.14
C LEU A 48 26.68 -10.70 8.72
N THR A 49 27.69 -11.49 8.32
CA THR A 49 28.35 -11.39 7.00
C THR A 49 27.38 -11.41 5.81
N LYS A 50 26.21 -12.04 5.97
CA LYS A 50 25.20 -12.17 4.91
C LYS A 50 23.80 -11.84 5.37
N SER A 51 23.62 -11.30 6.58
CA SER A 51 22.30 -11.06 7.14
C SER A 51 22.19 -9.68 7.75
N SER A 52 21.02 -9.09 7.63
CA SER A 52 20.69 -7.79 8.22
C SER A 52 19.29 -7.81 8.83
N LEU A 53 19.02 -6.85 9.71
CA LEU A 53 17.71 -6.52 10.21
C LEU A 53 17.23 -5.27 9.51
N THR A 54 15.94 -5.26 9.16
CA THR A 54 15.28 -4.11 8.54
C THR A 54 14.13 -3.63 9.42
N ALA A 55 13.98 -2.32 9.49
CA ALA A 55 12.81 -1.67 10.06
C ALA A 55 12.35 -0.57 9.12
N LYS A 56 11.06 -0.53 8.78
CA LYS A 56 10.46 0.48 7.92
C LYS A 56 9.26 1.08 8.62
N ILE A 57 9.17 2.39 8.61
CA ILE A 57 8.02 3.13 9.12
C ILE A 57 7.44 3.97 7.99
N GLY A 58 6.11 4.05 7.92
CA GLY A 58 5.37 4.97 7.08
C GLY A 58 4.64 5.97 7.96
N VAL A 59 4.91 7.25 7.77
CA VAL A 59 4.21 8.34 8.44
C VAL A 59 3.15 8.91 7.51
N PRO A 60 1.96 9.28 8.00
CA PRO A 60 0.88 9.77 7.17
C PRO A 60 1.28 11.11 6.52
N VAL A 61 1.08 11.17 5.21
CA VAL A 61 1.19 12.41 4.44
C VAL A 61 -0.14 12.53 3.72
N GLY A 62 -0.95 13.53 4.07
CA GLY A 62 -2.24 13.73 3.43
C GLY A 62 -2.04 13.89 1.92
N TRP A 63 -2.63 12.98 1.17
CA TRP A 63 -2.64 13.02 -0.29
C TRP A 63 -4.09 13.07 -0.74
N THR A 64 -4.45 14.14 -1.45
CA THR A 64 -5.77 14.28 -2.06
C THR A 64 -5.73 13.72 -3.47
N HIS A 65 -6.64 12.83 -3.78
CA HIS A 65 -6.84 12.29 -5.11
C HIS A 65 -8.20 12.72 -5.62
N ASP A 66 -8.18 13.44 -6.73
CA ASP A 66 -9.37 13.65 -7.54
C ASP A 66 -9.46 12.46 -8.50
N ALA A 67 -10.41 11.60 -8.31
CA ALA A 67 -10.66 10.45 -9.18
C ALA A 67 -11.99 10.64 -9.91
N ASN A 68 -12.07 10.11 -11.11
CA ASN A 68 -13.31 10.03 -11.85
C ASN A 68 -13.61 8.54 -12.05
N PHE A 69 -14.66 8.06 -11.40
CA PHE A 69 -15.15 6.71 -11.54
C PHE A 69 -16.47 6.72 -12.29
N ASP A 70 -16.48 6.10 -13.46
CA ASP A 70 -17.67 5.94 -14.31
C ASP A 70 -18.44 7.27 -14.60
N GLY A 71 -17.66 8.37 -14.78
CA GLY A 71 -18.21 9.71 -15.02
C GLY A 71 -18.52 10.52 -13.75
N HIS A 72 -18.44 9.93 -12.58
CA HIS A 72 -18.68 10.57 -11.28
C HIS A 72 -17.38 11.05 -10.63
N LYS A 73 -17.42 12.27 -10.08
CA LYS A 73 -16.27 12.83 -9.37
C LYS A 73 -16.21 12.27 -7.96
N VAL A 74 -15.02 11.87 -7.55
CA VAL A 74 -14.72 11.43 -6.19
C VAL A 74 -13.50 12.19 -5.69
N ASP A 75 -13.69 13.01 -4.69
CA ASP A 75 -12.62 13.67 -3.96
C ASP A 75 -12.28 12.83 -2.73
N MET A 76 -11.05 12.33 -2.67
CA MET A 76 -10.65 11.42 -1.61
C MET A 76 -9.33 11.85 -0.98
N GLN A 77 -9.29 11.96 0.34
CA GLN A 77 -8.08 12.13 1.11
C GLN A 77 -7.67 10.79 1.73
N MET A 78 -6.42 10.40 1.54
CA MET A 78 -5.85 9.16 2.08
C MET A 78 -4.73 9.44 3.05
N LYS A 79 -4.68 8.68 4.15
CA LYS A 79 -3.62 8.71 5.16
C LYS A 79 -3.30 7.29 5.60
N ALA A 80 -2.01 6.96 5.66
CA ALA A 80 -1.61 5.64 6.11
C ALA A 80 -0.44 5.71 7.10
N VAL A 81 -0.56 4.96 8.18
CA VAL A 81 0.55 4.63 9.08
C VAL A 81 0.94 3.18 8.81
N SER A 82 2.22 2.92 8.69
CA SER A 82 2.70 1.56 8.48
C SER A 82 3.99 1.27 9.23
N PHE A 83 4.16 0.01 9.58
CA PHE A 83 5.38 -0.52 10.18
C PHE A 83 5.73 -1.85 9.52
N LEU A 84 7.02 -2.08 9.28
CA LEU A 84 7.53 -3.37 8.85
C LEU A 84 8.82 -3.65 9.59
N ALA A 85 8.97 -4.90 10.06
CA ALA A 85 10.22 -5.44 10.56
C ALA A 85 10.57 -6.70 9.76
N GLY A 86 11.82 -6.82 9.31
CA GLY A 86 12.27 -7.94 8.49
C GLY A 86 13.67 -8.41 8.84
N PHE A 87 13.94 -9.63 8.45
CA PHE A 87 15.26 -10.24 8.52
C PHE A 87 15.70 -10.59 7.10
N ARG A 88 16.75 -9.91 6.59
CA ARG A 88 17.29 -10.15 5.26
C ARG A 88 18.42 -11.16 5.27
N ARG A 89 18.36 -12.09 4.34
CA ARG A 89 19.46 -12.97 4.00
C ARG A 89 19.92 -12.68 2.58
N TYR A 90 21.15 -12.19 2.45
CA TYR A 90 21.78 -11.93 1.15
C TYR A 90 22.33 -13.21 0.54
N LEU A 91 22.08 -13.38 -0.76
CA LEU A 91 22.60 -14.52 -1.53
C LEU A 91 24.02 -14.26 -2.03
N SER A 92 24.48 -13.02 -2.02
CA SER A 92 25.83 -12.59 -2.35
C SER A 92 26.84 -12.88 -1.22
N LYS A 93 28.13 -12.65 -1.51
CA LYS A 93 29.22 -12.78 -0.51
C LYS A 93 29.20 -11.66 0.54
N HIS A 94 28.61 -10.51 0.22
CA HIS A 94 28.60 -9.31 1.06
C HIS A 94 27.17 -8.99 1.49
N VAL A 95 27.01 -8.60 2.75
CA VAL A 95 25.78 -8.02 3.27
C VAL A 95 25.54 -6.64 2.66
N LEU A 96 24.29 -6.20 2.64
CA LEU A 96 23.82 -4.92 2.08
C LEU A 96 24.02 -4.78 0.56
N ARG A 97 24.38 -5.85 -0.16
CA ARG A 97 24.56 -5.86 -1.62
C ARG A 97 24.07 -7.14 -2.26
N GLY A 98 23.40 -7.03 -3.41
CA GLY A 98 22.94 -8.15 -4.24
C GLY A 98 21.55 -8.63 -3.92
N PHE A 99 21.22 -9.80 -4.42
CA PHE A 99 19.92 -10.42 -4.20
C PHE A 99 19.74 -10.85 -2.75
N TYR A 100 18.51 -10.72 -2.26
CA TYR A 100 18.15 -11.14 -0.90
C TYR A 100 16.76 -11.78 -0.85
N ILE A 101 16.54 -12.55 0.20
CA ILE A 101 15.25 -12.99 0.68
C ILE A 101 15.02 -12.39 2.06
N GLU A 102 13.79 -11.91 2.32
CA GLU A 102 13.43 -11.21 3.54
C GLU A 102 12.06 -11.67 4.04
N PRO A 103 11.97 -12.61 5.00
CA PRO A 103 10.78 -12.76 5.81
C PRO A 103 10.54 -11.47 6.60
N PHE A 104 9.27 -11.06 6.69
CA PHE A 104 8.89 -9.82 7.34
C PHE A 104 7.54 -9.93 8.05
N PHE A 105 7.40 -9.10 9.06
CA PHE A 105 6.14 -8.74 9.71
C PHE A 105 5.74 -7.35 9.23
N THR A 106 4.43 -7.10 9.08
CA THR A 106 3.91 -5.78 8.73
C THR A 106 2.67 -5.43 9.50
N TYR A 107 2.51 -4.15 9.78
CA TYR A 107 1.30 -3.53 10.30
C TYR A 107 0.96 -2.34 9.42
N VAL A 108 -0.32 -2.19 9.09
CA VAL A 108 -0.83 -1.06 8.31
C VAL A 108 -2.14 -0.60 8.93
N HIS A 109 -2.25 0.70 9.15
CA HIS A 109 -3.50 1.39 9.43
C HIS A 109 -3.69 2.46 8.36
N HIS A 110 -4.77 2.35 7.59
CA HIS A 110 -5.09 3.24 6.50
C HIS A 110 -6.48 3.82 6.73
N THR A 111 -6.62 5.14 6.60
CA THR A 111 -7.90 5.83 6.60
C THR A 111 -8.07 6.61 5.31
N SER A 112 -9.28 6.61 4.79
CA SER A 112 -9.68 7.52 3.72
C SER A 112 -11.02 8.11 4.02
N ASP A 113 -11.19 9.37 3.65
CA ASP A 113 -12.43 10.13 3.74
C ASP A 113 -12.59 10.97 2.48
N GLY A 114 -13.82 11.24 2.12
CA GLY A 114 -14.09 12.02 0.92
C GLY A 114 -15.57 12.10 0.59
N THR A 115 -15.83 12.68 -0.57
CA THR A 115 -17.17 12.90 -1.11
C THR A 115 -17.24 12.32 -2.52
N GLY A 116 -18.30 11.58 -2.80
CA GLY A 116 -18.58 11.01 -4.12
C GLY A 116 -19.94 11.41 -4.63
N GLU A 117 -20.03 11.71 -5.93
CA GLU A 117 -21.28 11.93 -6.62
C GLU A 117 -21.76 10.60 -7.24
N GLY A 118 -23.07 10.38 -7.29
CA GLY A 118 -23.71 9.21 -7.86
C GLY A 118 -25.17 9.47 -8.22
N GLU A 119 -25.89 8.41 -8.52
CA GLU A 119 -27.31 8.45 -8.86
C GLU A 119 -28.02 7.29 -8.16
N LEU A 120 -29.16 7.53 -7.57
CA LEU A 120 -30.05 6.51 -6.98
C LEU A 120 -31.47 6.75 -7.47
N ASP A 121 -32.09 5.74 -8.09
CA ASP A 121 -33.45 5.81 -8.68
C ASP A 121 -33.61 7.03 -9.62
N GLY A 122 -32.58 7.26 -10.49
CA GLY A 122 -32.56 8.37 -11.43
C GLY A 122 -32.43 9.76 -10.79
N GLN A 123 -32.07 9.83 -9.50
CA GLN A 123 -31.87 11.08 -8.77
C GLN A 123 -30.39 11.25 -8.41
N PRO A 124 -29.78 12.40 -8.69
CA PRO A 124 -28.39 12.63 -8.30
C PRO A 124 -28.27 12.64 -6.78
N VAL A 125 -27.24 11.96 -6.28
CA VAL A 125 -26.91 11.87 -4.86
C VAL A 125 -25.45 12.23 -4.65
N THR A 126 -25.17 12.91 -3.56
CA THR A 126 -23.82 13.19 -3.09
C THR A 126 -23.65 12.50 -1.74
N MET A 127 -22.61 11.67 -1.62
CA MET A 127 -22.37 10.89 -0.42
C MET A 127 -21.00 11.22 0.17
N ASP A 128 -20.98 11.48 1.47
CA ASP A 128 -19.74 11.53 2.23
C ASP A 128 -19.37 10.10 2.65
N PHE A 129 -18.13 9.72 2.40
CA PHE A 129 -17.67 8.39 2.78
C PHE A 129 -16.44 8.44 3.69
N THR A 130 -16.35 7.43 4.53
CA THR A 130 -15.19 7.16 5.37
C THR A 130 -14.82 5.70 5.27
N ASN A 131 -13.53 5.40 5.26
CA ASN A 131 -13.04 4.03 5.27
C ASN A 131 -11.87 3.91 6.25
N ALA A 132 -11.86 2.85 7.04
CA ALA A 132 -10.78 2.54 7.97
C ALA A 132 -10.34 1.07 7.81
N TYR A 133 -9.11 0.89 7.37
CA TYR A 133 -8.48 -0.41 7.20
C TYR A 133 -7.38 -0.61 8.23
N ASN A 134 -7.39 -1.77 8.89
CA ASN A 134 -6.32 -2.24 9.76
C ASN A 134 -5.84 -3.61 9.29
N GLY A 135 -4.54 -3.80 9.24
CA GLY A 135 -3.96 -5.07 8.82
C GLY A 135 -2.66 -5.40 9.54
N VAL A 136 -2.57 -6.64 10.00
CA VAL A 136 -1.35 -7.24 10.55
C VAL A 136 -0.99 -8.45 9.70
N GLY A 137 0.23 -8.53 9.20
CA GLY A 137 0.60 -9.54 8.23
C GLY A 137 2.01 -10.08 8.39
N LEU A 138 2.20 -11.24 7.79
CA LEU A 138 3.49 -11.90 7.60
C LEU A 138 3.69 -12.13 6.10
N GLY A 139 4.95 -12.07 5.67
CA GLY A 139 5.29 -12.32 4.28
C GLY A 139 6.75 -12.64 4.09
N VAL A 140 7.07 -12.92 2.84
CA VAL A 140 8.45 -13.11 2.39
C VAL A 140 8.63 -12.33 1.11
N GLN A 141 9.67 -11.50 1.04
CA GLN A 141 9.96 -10.76 -0.19
C GLN A 141 11.32 -11.12 -0.77
N LEU A 142 11.39 -11.05 -2.09
CA LEU A 142 12.61 -11.15 -2.87
C LEU A 142 12.97 -9.76 -3.40
N GLY A 143 14.26 -9.43 -3.35
CA GLY A 143 14.72 -8.16 -3.85
C GLY A 143 16.21 -8.17 -4.17
N ALA A 144 16.69 -7.01 -4.63
CA ALA A 144 18.09 -6.76 -4.91
C ALA A 144 18.48 -5.36 -4.45
N GLN A 145 19.56 -5.27 -3.71
CA GLN A 145 20.11 -4.00 -3.23
C GLN A 145 21.46 -3.72 -3.89
N PHE A 146 21.63 -2.49 -4.36
CA PHE A 146 22.83 -2.00 -5.01
C PHE A 146 23.40 -0.83 -4.22
N ILE A 147 24.72 -0.78 -4.07
CA ILE A 147 25.43 0.38 -3.53
C ILE A 147 26.29 0.95 -4.65
N LEU A 148 25.93 2.14 -5.09
CA LEU A 148 26.58 2.89 -6.16
C LEU A 148 27.44 4.02 -5.55
N ALA A 149 28.53 4.37 -6.22
CA ALA A 149 29.44 5.45 -5.81
C ALA A 149 29.82 5.38 -4.31
N LYS A 150 30.01 4.17 -3.78
CA LYS A 150 30.34 3.83 -2.37
C LYS A 150 29.22 4.10 -1.35
N ARG A 151 28.24 4.99 -1.62
CA ARG A 151 27.25 5.41 -0.63
C ARG A 151 25.79 5.40 -1.08
N LEU A 152 25.50 5.59 -2.35
CA LEU A 152 24.12 5.62 -2.85
C LEU A 152 23.55 4.21 -2.86
N VAL A 153 22.43 4.01 -2.16
CA VAL A 153 21.72 2.74 -2.10
C VAL A 153 20.49 2.80 -2.99
N ILE A 154 20.32 1.78 -3.82
CA ILE A 154 19.08 1.49 -4.55
C ILE A 154 18.65 0.08 -4.15
N ASP A 155 17.44 -0.04 -3.62
CA ASP A 155 16.85 -1.28 -3.13
C ASP A 155 15.55 -1.54 -3.89
N LEU A 156 15.52 -2.62 -4.66
CA LEU A 156 14.39 -3.06 -5.47
C LEU A 156 13.82 -4.34 -4.87
N PHE A 157 12.58 -4.31 -4.41
CA PHE A 157 11.84 -5.52 -4.04
C PHE A 157 10.73 -5.75 -5.07
N PHE A 158 10.77 -6.90 -5.72
CA PHE A 158 9.97 -7.16 -6.92
C PHE A 158 8.95 -8.28 -6.75
N LEU A 159 9.03 -9.05 -5.67
CA LEU A 159 8.07 -10.09 -5.34
C LEU A 159 8.01 -10.28 -3.83
N GLY A 160 6.88 -9.92 -3.23
CA GLY A 160 6.68 -10.03 -1.79
C GLY A 160 5.27 -10.53 -1.46
N PRO A 161 4.99 -11.86 -1.60
CA PRO A 161 3.73 -12.41 -1.14
C PRO A 161 3.59 -12.22 0.37
N GLN A 162 2.38 -11.83 0.79
CA GLN A 162 2.03 -11.66 2.18
C GLN A 162 0.62 -12.16 2.48
N LEU A 163 0.41 -12.61 3.70
CA LEU A 163 -0.88 -12.92 4.27
C LEU A 163 -1.15 -11.94 5.42
N THR A 164 -2.27 -11.25 5.35
CA THR A 164 -2.64 -10.20 6.30
C THR A 164 -3.97 -10.56 6.94
N SER A 165 -4.05 -10.60 8.26
CA SER A 165 -5.31 -10.55 8.99
C SER A 165 -5.75 -9.10 9.05
N SER A 166 -6.93 -8.80 8.53
CA SER A 166 -7.36 -7.43 8.34
C SER A 166 -8.83 -7.21 8.70
N THR A 167 -9.12 -5.96 9.04
CA THR A 167 -10.47 -5.43 9.18
C THR A 167 -10.59 -4.19 8.32
N ASN A 168 -11.75 -4.02 7.70
CA ASN A 168 -12.09 -2.82 6.95
C ASN A 168 -13.51 -2.40 7.29
N ASN A 169 -13.69 -1.14 7.64
CA ASN A 169 -14.99 -0.55 7.93
C ASN A 169 -15.19 0.61 6.96
N PHE A 170 -16.11 0.42 6.03
CA PHE A 170 -16.52 1.44 5.10
C PHE A 170 -17.91 1.95 5.49
N ARG A 171 -18.09 3.26 5.42
CA ARG A 171 -19.38 3.92 5.62
C ARG A 171 -19.53 5.04 4.61
N ALA A 172 -20.67 5.07 3.94
CA ALA A 172 -21.11 6.19 3.11
C ALA A 172 -22.45 6.69 3.63
N ILE A 173 -22.65 8.00 3.65
CA ILE A 173 -23.86 8.67 4.10
C ILE A 173 -24.23 9.77 3.12
N ASP A 174 -25.52 9.91 2.82
CA ASP A 174 -26.08 11.08 2.13
C ASP A 174 -26.55 12.11 3.16
N PRO A 175 -25.75 13.14 3.48
CA PRO A 175 -26.11 14.16 4.46
C PRO A 175 -26.97 15.27 3.87
N TYR A 176 -27.11 15.34 2.55
CA TYR A 176 -27.71 16.46 1.85
C TYR A 176 -29.22 16.33 1.65
N ASN A 177 -29.74 15.11 1.71
CA ASN A 177 -31.17 14.84 1.64
C ASN A 177 -31.78 14.69 3.04
N SER A 178 -32.98 15.21 3.22
CA SER A 178 -33.72 15.17 4.49
C SER A 178 -34.72 14.00 4.58
N ARG A 179 -35.07 13.38 3.44
CA ARG A 179 -36.02 12.27 3.38
C ARG A 179 -35.28 10.95 3.46
N ALA A 180 -35.88 9.99 4.18
CA ALA A 180 -35.41 8.61 4.17
C ALA A 180 -35.37 8.07 2.72
N TRP A 181 -34.45 7.20 2.41
CA TRP A 181 -34.42 6.49 1.15
C TRP A 181 -35.64 5.59 0.99
N THR A 182 -36.17 5.54 -0.22
CA THR A 182 -37.15 4.54 -0.60
C THR A 182 -36.51 3.15 -0.57
N THR A 183 -37.30 2.09 -0.55
CA THR A 183 -36.79 0.73 -0.66
C THR A 183 -35.99 0.53 -1.94
N ILE A 184 -36.43 1.13 -3.07
CA ILE A 184 -35.75 1.05 -4.36
C ILE A 184 -34.34 1.67 -4.27
N GLN A 185 -34.22 2.88 -3.73
CA GLN A 185 -32.95 3.58 -3.55
C GLN A 185 -31.99 2.81 -2.64
N ALA A 186 -32.51 2.20 -1.58
CA ALA A 186 -31.71 1.41 -0.66
C ALA A 186 -31.19 0.11 -1.30
N ASP A 187 -32.05 -0.57 -2.06
CA ASP A 187 -31.68 -1.81 -2.76
C ASP A 187 -30.66 -1.51 -3.86
N GLU A 188 -30.79 -0.39 -4.57
CA GLU A 188 -29.82 0.06 -5.57
C GLU A 188 -28.47 0.39 -4.93
N ALA A 189 -28.45 1.18 -3.86
CA ALA A 189 -27.22 1.50 -3.12
C ALA A 189 -26.50 0.24 -2.57
N GLU A 190 -27.26 -0.75 -2.12
CA GLU A 190 -26.71 -2.05 -1.69
C GLU A 190 -26.10 -2.80 -2.87
N GLN A 191 -26.80 -2.81 -4.01
CA GLN A 191 -26.36 -3.53 -5.21
C GLN A 191 -25.11 -2.89 -5.80
N ASP A 192 -25.02 -1.58 -5.89
CA ASP A 192 -23.86 -0.85 -6.42
C ASP A 192 -22.59 -1.18 -5.61
N ILE A 193 -22.70 -1.20 -4.28
CA ILE A 193 -21.57 -1.61 -3.43
C ILE A 193 -21.22 -3.08 -3.65
N LYS A 194 -22.20 -3.97 -3.76
CA LYS A 194 -21.95 -5.40 -4.05
C LYS A 194 -21.30 -5.60 -5.43
N ASP A 195 -21.74 -4.87 -6.45
CA ASP A 195 -21.20 -4.95 -7.79
C ASP A 195 -19.76 -4.42 -7.85
N PHE A 196 -19.47 -3.34 -7.14
CA PHE A 196 -18.11 -2.89 -6.94
C PHE A 196 -17.24 -3.96 -6.26
N LEU A 197 -17.72 -4.56 -5.18
CA LEU A 197 -17.00 -5.60 -4.45
C LEU A 197 -16.82 -6.89 -5.25
N ASN A 198 -17.74 -7.21 -6.18
CA ASN A 198 -17.65 -8.36 -7.05
C ASN A 198 -16.47 -8.31 -8.03
N GLN A 199 -15.93 -7.11 -8.30
CA GLN A 199 -14.71 -6.94 -9.08
C GLN A 199 -13.47 -7.49 -8.36
N PHE A 200 -13.56 -7.73 -7.03
CA PHE A 200 -12.46 -8.21 -6.20
C PHE A 200 -12.73 -9.64 -5.68
N PRO A 201 -12.32 -10.70 -6.41
CA PRO A 201 -12.68 -12.09 -6.09
C PRO A 201 -12.30 -12.53 -4.68
N PHE A 202 -11.26 -11.90 -4.08
CA PHE A 202 -10.76 -12.30 -2.75
C PHE A 202 -11.61 -11.81 -1.58
N ILE A 203 -12.47 -10.80 -1.80
CA ILE A 203 -13.27 -10.18 -0.74
C ILE A 203 -14.78 -10.25 -0.96
N ARG A 204 -15.26 -10.40 -2.19
CA ARG A 204 -16.68 -10.30 -2.58
C ARG A 204 -17.67 -11.05 -1.67
N ASN A 205 -17.31 -12.26 -1.21
CA ASN A 205 -18.17 -13.10 -0.37
C ASN A 205 -17.89 -12.95 1.14
N LYS A 206 -17.03 -11.98 1.53
CA LYS A 206 -16.59 -11.80 2.91
C LYS A 206 -17.00 -10.44 3.48
N VAL A 207 -17.57 -9.58 2.65
CA VAL A 207 -18.00 -8.24 3.03
C VAL A 207 -19.48 -8.29 3.45
N ASN A 208 -19.77 -7.72 4.59
CA ASN A 208 -21.14 -7.56 5.09
C ASN A 208 -21.61 -6.16 4.73
N VAL A 209 -22.50 -6.06 3.75
CA VAL A 209 -23.11 -4.79 3.33
C VAL A 209 -24.44 -4.62 4.05
N ARG A 210 -24.69 -3.44 4.59
CA ARG A 210 -25.94 -3.06 5.27
C ARG A 210 -26.34 -1.66 4.84
N VAL A 211 -27.63 -1.47 4.64
CA VAL A 211 -28.22 -0.16 4.31
C VAL A 211 -29.18 0.24 5.42
N ASP A 212 -29.09 1.48 5.84
CA ASP A 212 -30.01 2.13 6.76
C ASP A 212 -30.78 3.22 5.99
N ASN A 213 -31.98 2.90 5.59
CA ASN A 213 -32.83 3.78 4.79
C ASN A 213 -33.17 5.09 5.52
N MET A 214 -33.40 5.02 6.83
CA MET A 214 -33.76 6.18 7.65
C MET A 214 -32.63 7.18 7.75
N ASN A 215 -31.41 6.68 7.94
CA ASN A 215 -30.22 7.49 8.06
C ASN A 215 -29.47 7.66 6.74
N ARG A 216 -29.99 7.10 5.64
CA ARG A 216 -29.39 7.17 4.29
C ARG A 216 -27.90 6.78 4.32
N THR A 217 -27.61 5.65 4.95
CA THR A 217 -26.25 5.21 5.19
C THR A 217 -26.05 3.80 4.62
N VAL A 218 -24.95 3.60 3.93
CA VAL A 218 -24.46 2.28 3.55
C VAL A 218 -23.20 1.97 4.35
N THR A 219 -23.11 0.78 4.89
CA THR A 219 -21.90 0.26 5.55
C THR A 219 -21.46 -1.02 4.87
N ALA A 220 -20.14 -1.19 4.72
CA ALA A 220 -19.55 -2.40 4.18
C ALA A 220 -18.36 -2.82 5.05
N ASP A 221 -18.60 -3.85 5.87
CA ASP A 221 -17.63 -4.32 6.85
C ASP A 221 -16.98 -5.62 6.40
N PHE A 222 -15.67 -5.68 6.50
CA PHE A 222 -14.87 -6.87 6.22
C PHE A 222 -13.99 -7.21 7.41
N SER A 223 -13.86 -8.50 7.70
CA SER A 223 -12.89 -9.02 8.67
C SER A 223 -12.39 -10.39 8.21
N GLY A 224 -11.07 -10.54 8.10
CA GLY A 224 -10.49 -11.83 7.72
C GLY A 224 -9.12 -11.73 7.04
N PRO A 225 -8.64 -12.89 6.57
CA PRO A 225 -7.36 -12.96 5.89
C PRO A 225 -7.47 -12.43 4.46
N LEU A 226 -6.49 -11.58 4.09
CA LEU A 226 -6.25 -11.12 2.72
C LEU A 226 -4.87 -11.55 2.27
N MET A 227 -4.80 -12.06 1.06
CA MET A 227 -3.53 -12.28 0.36
C MET A 227 -3.15 -11.02 -0.42
N GLY A 228 -1.88 -10.67 -0.39
CA GLY A 228 -1.35 -9.53 -1.13
C GLY A 228 0.04 -9.80 -1.69
N VAL A 229 0.45 -8.95 -2.60
CA VAL A 229 1.80 -8.95 -3.17
C VAL A 229 2.38 -7.55 -3.03
N ARG A 230 3.63 -7.47 -2.61
CA ARG A 230 4.38 -6.22 -2.48
C ARG A 230 5.46 -6.13 -3.54
N PHE A 231 5.63 -4.93 -4.05
CA PHE A 231 6.76 -4.55 -4.92
C PHE A 231 7.08 -3.07 -4.69
N GLY A 232 8.27 -2.66 -5.03
CA GLY A 232 8.63 -1.25 -4.93
C GLY A 232 10.12 -0.98 -5.00
N VAL A 233 10.45 0.28 -4.81
CA VAL A 233 11.81 0.80 -4.83
C VAL A 233 12.06 1.66 -3.60
N SER A 234 13.30 1.62 -3.09
CA SER A 234 13.78 2.54 -2.07
C SER A 234 15.15 3.08 -2.48
N ILE A 235 15.39 4.32 -2.17
CA ILE A 235 16.65 5.04 -2.47
C ILE A 235 17.19 5.59 -1.15
N GLY A 236 18.50 5.53 -0.95
CA GLY A 236 19.08 5.98 0.31
C GLY A 236 20.59 6.05 0.32
N ILE A 237 21.13 6.03 1.52
CA ILE A 237 22.57 6.14 1.77
C ILE A 237 23.07 4.98 2.63
N ALA A 238 24.30 4.56 2.37
CA ALA A 238 25.07 3.61 3.17
C ALA A 238 26.05 4.36 4.09
N LEU A 239 26.10 3.96 5.35
CA LEU A 239 26.87 4.56 6.44
C LEU A 239 27.81 3.52 7.07
#